data_01a2c691eee5da58ba83177c91090e9d
#
_entry.id   01a2c691eee5da58ba83177c91090e9d
#
_cell.length_a   1.000
_cell.length_b   1.000
_cell.length_c   1.000
_cell.angle_alpha   90.00
_cell.angle_beta   90.00
_cell.angle_gamma   90.00
#
_symmetry.space_group_name_H-M   'P 1'
#
loop_
_entity.id
_entity.type
_entity.pdbx_description
1 polymer ?
#
loop_
_entity_poly.entity_id
_entity_poly.type
_entity_poly.pdbx_seq_one_letter_code
_entity_poly.pdbx_strand_id
1 'polypeptide(L)' 'MADNPETVGEISELYLGNILYALERCALAMAEEGKSADAKFYRGIGKLLAEAHGKAKKSAPPA' A
#
# COMPACT_ATOMS: atom_id res chain seq x y z
N MET A 1 -22.35 15.61 1.40
CA MET A 1 -21.32 15.28 0.81
C MET A 1 -20.55 14.22 1.37
N ALA A 2 -20.23 13.37 0.65
CA ALA A 2 -19.61 12.22 1.14
C ALA A 2 -18.13 12.34 1.04
N ASP A 3 -17.59 12.90 2.06
CA ASP A 3 -16.18 13.02 2.08
C ASP A 3 -15.51 11.82 2.67
N ASN A 4 -16.29 10.91 3.23
CA ASN A 4 -15.71 9.73 3.82
C ASN A 4 -15.48 8.66 2.75
N PRO A 5 -14.32 8.04 2.73
CA PRO A 5 -14.10 6.95 1.78
C PRO A 5 -15.02 5.79 2.09
N GLU A 6 -15.61 5.22 1.06
CA GLU A 6 -16.56 4.12 1.21
C GLU A 6 -16.06 2.81 0.65
N THR A 7 -15.01 2.84 -0.14
CA THR A 7 -14.48 1.62 -0.73
C THR A 7 -13.03 1.42 -0.29
N VAL A 8 -12.59 0.17 -0.39
CA VAL A 8 -11.21 -0.14 -0.07
C VAL A 8 -10.26 0.64 -0.96
N GLY A 9 -10.61 0.81 -2.23
CA GLY A 9 -9.78 1.57 -3.15
C GLY A 9 -9.64 3.02 -2.73
N GLU A 10 -10.74 3.63 -2.32
CA GLU A 10 -10.72 5.01 -1.86
C GLU A 10 -9.92 5.17 -0.59
N ILE A 11 -10.09 4.25 0.34
CA ILE A 11 -9.35 4.28 1.60
C ILE A 11 -7.86 4.11 1.32
N SER A 12 -7.51 3.14 0.48
CA SER A 12 -6.10 2.87 0.22
C SER A 12 -5.44 4.03 -0.52
N GLU A 13 -6.16 4.71 -1.40
CA GLU A 13 -5.60 5.87 -2.09
C GLU A 13 -5.36 7.01 -1.11
N LEU A 14 -6.33 7.25 -0.23
CA LEU A 14 -6.23 8.34 0.72
C LEU A 14 -5.08 8.14 1.71
N TYR A 15 -4.90 6.90 2.18
CA TYR A 15 -3.89 6.61 3.19
C TYR A 15 -2.72 5.79 2.67
N LEU A 16 -2.48 5.84 1.37
CA LEU A 16 -1.46 4.99 0.76
C LEU A 16 -0.10 5.12 1.42
N GLY A 17 0.33 6.36 1.66
CA GLY A 17 1.62 6.58 2.30
C GLY A 17 1.71 5.96 3.67
N ASN A 18 0.62 6.11 4.44
CA ASN A 18 0.57 5.53 5.78
C ASN A 18 0.61 4.01 5.74
N ILE A 19 -0.12 3.44 4.77
CA ILE A 19 -0.18 1.99 4.61
C ILE A 19 1.20 1.45 4.21
N LEU A 20 1.84 2.10 3.25
CA LEU A 20 3.16 1.66 2.81
C LEU A 20 4.19 1.76 3.93
N TYR A 21 4.12 2.81 4.72
CA TYR A 21 5.01 2.96 5.86
C TYR A 21 4.79 1.82 6.87
N ALA A 22 3.53 1.52 7.18
CA ALA A 22 3.21 0.46 8.12
C ALA A 22 3.70 -0.89 7.62
N LEU A 23 3.51 -1.15 6.33
CA LEU A 23 3.97 -2.41 5.73
C LEU A 23 5.48 -2.53 5.80
N GLU A 24 6.20 -1.44 5.53
CA GLU A 24 7.65 -1.48 5.60
C GLU A 24 8.14 -1.68 7.03
N ARG A 25 7.48 -1.05 8.01
CA ARG A 25 7.84 -1.28 9.40
C ARG A 25 7.61 -2.74 9.79
N CYS A 26 6.50 -3.33 9.33
CA CYS A 26 6.25 -4.73 9.59
C CYS A 26 7.30 -5.62 8.94
N ALA A 27 7.69 -5.30 7.70
CA ALA A 27 8.70 -6.08 7.01
C ALA A 27 10.04 -6.02 7.74
N LEU A 28 10.41 -4.82 8.21
CA LEU A 28 11.65 -4.68 8.95
C LEU A 28 11.62 -5.49 10.25
N ALA A 29 10.49 -5.46 10.95
CA ALA A 29 10.35 -6.23 12.18
C ALA A 29 10.47 -7.71 11.91
N MET A 30 9.84 -8.20 10.85
CA MET A 30 9.94 -9.61 10.49
C MET A 30 11.37 -9.99 10.14
N ALA A 31 12.06 -9.15 9.39
CA ALA A 31 13.45 -9.42 9.04
C ALA A 31 14.34 -9.48 10.27
N GLU A 32 14.12 -8.60 11.23
CA GLU A 32 14.89 -8.59 12.47
C GLU A 32 14.65 -9.84 13.30
N GLU A 33 13.46 -10.43 13.17
CA GLU A 33 13.14 -11.65 13.88
C GLU A 33 13.57 -12.89 13.12
N GLY A 34 14.22 -12.73 11.99
CA GLY A 34 14.63 -13.86 11.18
C GLY A 34 13.55 -14.44 10.30
N LYS A 35 12.42 -13.74 10.18
CA LYS A 35 11.29 -14.22 9.39
C LYS A 35 11.34 -13.61 8.01
N SER A 36 12.30 -14.04 7.20
CA SER A 36 12.55 -13.41 5.91
C SER A 36 11.39 -13.62 4.92
N ALA A 37 10.71 -14.77 5.00
CA ALA A 37 9.57 -15.01 4.12
C ALA A 37 8.43 -14.04 4.42
N ASP A 38 8.18 -13.79 5.70
CA ASP A 38 7.14 -12.84 6.10
C ASP A 38 7.52 -11.43 5.69
N ALA A 39 8.80 -11.08 5.81
CA ALA A 39 9.27 -9.76 5.39
C ALA A 39 9.01 -9.56 3.89
N LYS A 40 9.32 -10.57 3.08
CA LYS A 40 9.08 -10.50 1.64
C LYS A 40 7.59 -10.39 1.33
N PHE A 41 6.76 -11.08 2.12
CA PHE A 41 5.32 -11.03 1.94
C PHE A 41 4.80 -9.60 2.11
N TYR A 42 5.19 -8.93 3.19
CA TYR A 42 4.72 -7.57 3.44
C TYR A 42 5.25 -6.59 2.39
N ARG A 43 6.50 -6.76 1.96
CA ARG A 43 7.04 -5.89 0.91
C ARG A 43 6.33 -6.13 -0.42
N GLY A 44 5.93 -7.38 -0.67
CA GLY A 44 5.16 -7.70 -1.87
C GLY A 44 3.82 -6.99 -1.90
N ILE A 45 3.13 -6.94 -0.76
CA ILE A 45 1.87 -6.22 -0.68
C ILE A 45 2.09 -4.74 -0.96
N GLY A 46 3.13 -4.16 -0.37
CA GLY A 46 3.43 -2.76 -0.61
C GLY A 46 3.70 -2.46 -2.07
N LYS A 47 4.45 -3.34 -2.72
CA LYS A 47 4.75 -3.18 -4.14
C LYS A 47 3.49 -3.24 -4.98
N LEU A 48 2.59 -4.18 -4.68
CA LEU A 48 1.33 -4.29 -5.41
C LEU A 48 0.49 -3.04 -5.26
N LEU A 49 0.42 -2.50 -4.04
CA LEU A 49 -0.33 -1.28 -3.80
C LEU A 49 0.24 -0.10 -4.57
N ALA A 50 1.56 0.03 -4.55
CA ALA A 50 2.21 1.12 -5.26
C ALA A 50 2.00 1.01 -6.77
N GLU A 51 2.10 -0.21 -7.31
CA GLU A 51 1.89 -0.43 -8.73
C GLU A 51 0.45 -0.14 -9.13
N ALA A 52 -0.51 -0.58 -8.31
CA ALA A 52 -1.91 -0.34 -8.57
C ALA A 52 -2.23 1.15 -8.55
N HIS A 53 -1.63 1.88 -7.61
CA HIS A 53 -1.82 3.32 -7.54
C HIS A 53 -1.25 3.99 -8.78
N GLY A 54 -0.07 3.57 -9.24
CA GLY A 54 0.53 4.11 -10.45
C GLY A 54 -0.32 3.85 -11.67
N LYS A 55 -0.89 2.65 -11.78
CA LYS A 55 -1.77 2.33 -12.89
C LYS A 55 -3.04 3.16 -12.87
N ALA A 56 -3.60 3.37 -11.69
CA ALA A 56 -4.80 4.18 -11.57
C ALA A 56 -4.54 5.61 -12.02
N LYS A 57 -3.39 6.16 -11.66
CA LYS A 57 -3.03 7.50 -12.09
C LYS A 57 -2.81 7.59 -13.57
N LYS A 58 -2.16 6.57 -14.16
CA LYS A 58 -1.91 6.57 -15.59
C LYS A 58 -3.19 6.40 -16.39
N SER A 59 -4.15 5.66 -15.85
CA SER A 59 -5.40 5.40 -16.52
C SER A 59 -6.39 6.54 -16.38
N ALA A 60 -6.17 7.43 -15.43
CA ALA A 60 -7.09 8.53 -15.22
C ALA A 60 -7.05 9.47 -16.41
N PRO A 61 -8.20 9.94 -16.88
CA PRO A 61 -8.20 10.88 -17.98
C PRO A 61 -7.58 12.20 -17.54
N PRO A 62 -6.90 12.86 -18.43
CA PRO A 62 -6.31 14.14 -18.07
C PRO A 62 -7.40 15.12 -17.72
N ALA A 63 -7.15 15.88 -16.71
CA ALA A 63 -8.14 16.84 -16.25
C ALA A 63 -8.29 18.00 -17.21
#